data_56cad9a1e3bc8e71616f779994d2b41a
#
_entry.id   56cad9a1e3bc8e71616f779994d2b41a
#
_cell.length_a   1.000
_cell.length_b   1.000
_cell.length_c   1.000
_cell.angle_alpha   90.00
_cell.angle_beta   90.00
_cell.angle_gamma   90.00
#
_symmetry.space_group_name_H-M   'P 1'
#
loop_
_entity.id
_entity.type
_entity.pdbx_description
1 polymer ?
#
loop_
_entity_poly.entity_id
_entity_poly.type
_entity_poly.pdbx_seq_one_letter_code
_entity_poly.pdbx_strand_id
1 'polypeptide(L)'
;MVKLNELTWKDILGYHKPSVEELKEFVNQGFHIISCDASYKDGVGTCSIQIKNGGKDNTIKNKSFTAIGPNEAEMKSLLHGIREAKNCKSIKKALFTNDNLQAVSFVVGSYKPRQENIKKAVAKVKRELENLSFPFEFALVRSKVNKKVDKSAKKYLTKREAEIKSNIEKRIKKVNEIIERSKTLNCIKTSEGEFIVLSSNSNSEYVVNLENLYCTCPYWKNNWSNKEAHTIFSRALPCKHMCKVAELNEQNIFEIFKSQIFRRR
;
A
#
# COMPACT_ATOMS: atom_id res chain seq x y z
N MET A 1 5.36 9.08 33.33
CA MET A 1 5.10 9.10 31.88
C MET A 1 6.38 9.53 31.22
N VAL A 2 7.16 8.60 30.63
CA VAL A 2 8.38 8.95 29.91
C VAL A 2 7.93 9.59 28.59
N LYS A 3 8.29 10.86 28.37
CA LYS A 3 8.00 11.52 27.10
C LYS A 3 8.86 10.90 26.01
N LEU A 4 8.34 10.74 24.81
CA LEU A 4 9.06 10.20 23.64
C LEU A 4 10.45 10.84 23.41
N ASN A 5 10.63 12.08 23.88
CA ASN A 5 11.87 12.84 23.80
C ASN A 5 12.91 12.50 24.91
N GLU A 6 12.52 11.70 25.90
CA GLU A 6 13.35 11.32 27.04
C GLU A 6 13.94 9.90 26.88
N LEU A 7 13.49 9.13 25.89
CA LEU A 7 14.07 7.83 25.56
C LEU A 7 15.40 8.01 24.83
N THR A 8 16.47 7.61 25.48
CA THR A 8 17.81 7.67 24.89
C THR A 8 18.13 6.39 24.10
N TRP A 9 19.17 6.45 23.26
CA TRP A 9 19.76 5.26 22.64
C TRP A 9 20.03 4.13 23.62
N LYS A 10 20.43 4.46 24.86
CA LYS A 10 20.74 3.52 25.91
C LYS A 10 19.48 2.82 26.43
N ASP A 11 18.34 3.51 26.41
CA ASP A 11 17.07 2.94 26.89
C ASP A 11 16.46 1.96 25.88
N ILE A 12 16.79 2.13 24.58
CA ILE A 12 16.27 1.26 23.51
C ILE A 12 17.34 0.28 23.04
N LEU A 13 18.56 0.75 22.90
CA LEU A 13 19.74 -0.05 22.58
C LEU A 13 20.45 -0.57 23.83
N GLY A 14 19.92 -0.31 25.01
CA GLY A 14 20.37 -0.90 26.26
C GLY A 14 20.37 -2.41 26.25
N TYR A 15 20.28 -2.95 25.03
CA TYR A 15 20.57 -4.34 24.68
C TYR A 15 19.60 -5.36 25.25
N HIS A 16 18.57 -4.91 25.96
CA HIS A 16 17.59 -5.81 26.50
C HIS A 16 16.41 -5.92 25.54
N LYS A 17 16.39 -7.03 24.78
CA LYS A 17 15.22 -7.45 24.03
C LYS A 17 14.39 -8.30 24.97
N PRO A 18 13.21 -7.83 25.41
CA PRO A 18 12.44 -8.53 26.41
C PRO A 18 12.17 -9.97 25.99
N SER A 19 12.37 -10.88 26.93
CA SER A 19 12.03 -12.29 26.81
C SER A 19 10.50 -12.46 26.78
N VAL A 20 10.04 -13.69 26.53
CA VAL A 20 8.61 -14.00 26.59
C VAL A 20 8.08 -13.83 28.01
N GLU A 21 8.89 -14.14 29.00
CA GLU A 21 8.57 -14.03 30.44
C GLU A 21 8.39 -12.57 30.83
N GLU A 22 9.31 -11.70 30.46
CA GLU A 22 9.21 -10.27 30.72
C GLU A 22 8.02 -9.62 30.01
N LEU A 23 7.69 -10.07 28.80
CA LEU A 23 6.46 -9.63 28.14
C LEU A 23 5.19 -10.05 28.89
N LYS A 24 5.20 -11.20 29.60
CA LYS A 24 4.09 -11.59 30.46
C LYS A 24 3.99 -10.66 31.69
N GLU A 25 5.12 -10.21 32.23
CA GLU A 25 5.12 -9.24 33.34
C GLU A 25 4.50 -7.89 32.91
N PHE A 26 4.78 -7.41 31.72
CA PHE A 26 4.09 -6.23 31.17
C PHE A 26 2.56 -6.45 31.09
N VAL A 27 2.13 -7.63 30.68
CA VAL A 27 0.70 -7.98 30.66
C VAL A 27 0.12 -7.96 32.06
N ASN A 28 0.81 -8.55 33.07
CA ASN A 28 0.40 -8.53 34.46
C ASN A 28 0.31 -7.11 35.05
N GLN A 29 1.13 -6.17 34.52
CA GLN A 29 1.09 -4.75 34.85
C GLN A 29 -0.04 -4.00 34.12
N GLY A 30 -0.87 -4.69 33.35
CA GLY A 30 -2.01 -4.13 32.64
C GLY A 30 -1.69 -3.59 31.24
N PHE A 31 -0.52 -3.89 30.70
CA PHE A 31 -0.19 -3.52 29.30
C PHE A 31 -0.84 -4.47 28.30
N HIS A 32 -1.35 -3.91 27.23
CA HIS A 32 -1.64 -4.65 26.01
C HIS A 32 -0.40 -4.69 25.11
N ILE A 33 0.03 -5.87 24.73
CA ILE A 33 1.16 -6.05 23.81
C ILE A 33 0.64 -5.96 22.38
N ILE A 34 1.09 -4.97 21.65
CA ILE A 34 0.76 -4.74 20.22
C ILE A 34 1.97 -5.14 19.39
N SER A 35 1.96 -6.35 18.86
CA SER A 35 3.03 -6.86 18.01
C SER A 35 2.74 -6.52 16.55
N CYS A 36 3.68 -5.84 15.91
CA CYS A 36 3.59 -5.43 14.52
C CYS A 36 4.77 -6.00 13.73
N ASP A 37 4.50 -6.44 12.51
CA ASP A 37 5.51 -6.90 11.59
C ASP A 37 5.09 -6.65 10.16
N ALA A 38 6.04 -6.45 9.25
CA ALA A 38 5.78 -6.21 7.85
C ALA A 38 6.46 -7.23 6.94
N SER A 39 5.92 -7.38 5.75
CA SER A 39 6.58 -8.03 4.63
C SER A 39 6.45 -7.15 3.40
N TYR A 40 7.49 -7.11 2.58
CA TYR A 40 7.56 -6.25 1.41
C TYR A 40 8.08 -7.01 0.20
N LYS A 41 7.47 -6.77 -0.97
CA LYS A 41 7.97 -7.22 -2.26
C LYS A 41 7.38 -6.37 -3.38
N ASP A 42 8.21 -5.93 -4.31
CA ASP A 42 7.83 -5.29 -5.59
C ASP A 42 6.77 -4.17 -5.45
N GLY A 43 6.97 -3.26 -4.50
CA GLY A 43 6.07 -2.14 -4.26
C GLY A 43 4.84 -2.47 -3.38
N VAL A 44 4.63 -3.73 -3.05
CA VAL A 44 3.54 -4.19 -2.19
C VAL A 44 4.07 -4.46 -0.79
N GLY A 45 3.54 -3.74 0.19
CA GLY A 45 3.74 -4.00 1.60
C GLY A 45 2.52 -4.68 2.21
N THR A 46 2.75 -5.58 3.14
CA THR A 46 1.72 -6.13 4.01
C THR A 46 2.17 -6.06 5.45
N CYS A 47 1.25 -5.94 6.37
CA CYS A 47 1.57 -6.09 7.79
C CYS A 47 0.55 -6.98 8.49
N SER A 48 1.03 -7.55 9.58
CA SER A 48 0.21 -8.25 10.55
C SER A 48 0.35 -7.56 11.91
N ILE A 49 -0.77 -7.45 12.59
CA ILE A 49 -0.87 -6.78 13.90
C ILE A 49 -1.57 -7.75 14.84
N GLN A 50 -0.94 -8.03 15.98
CA GLN A 50 -1.54 -8.84 17.03
C GLN A 50 -1.64 -8.02 18.33
N ILE A 51 -2.83 -7.98 18.91
CA ILE A 51 -3.07 -7.36 20.22
C ILE A 51 -3.28 -8.47 21.26
N LYS A 52 -2.48 -8.47 22.32
CA LYS A 52 -2.52 -9.44 23.42
C LYS A 52 -2.76 -8.70 24.72
N ASN A 53 -3.65 -9.21 25.54
CA ASN A 53 -4.00 -8.64 26.85
C ASN A 53 -3.95 -9.66 28.01
N GLY A 54 -3.22 -10.77 27.84
CA GLY A 54 -3.20 -11.87 28.81
C GLY A 54 -4.39 -12.80 28.74
N GLY A 55 -5.44 -12.43 28.01
CA GLY A 55 -6.65 -13.23 27.82
C GLY A 55 -6.72 -13.93 26.47
N LYS A 56 -7.94 -14.31 26.06
CA LYS A 56 -8.21 -15.12 24.87
C LYS A 56 -8.10 -14.37 23.53
N ASP A 57 -8.04 -13.05 23.52
CA ASP A 57 -8.04 -12.26 22.28
C ASP A 57 -6.65 -12.13 21.69
N ASN A 58 -6.33 -13.09 20.84
CA ASN A 58 -5.10 -13.12 20.03
C ASN A 58 -5.43 -12.95 18.54
N THR A 59 -6.34 -12.07 18.19
CA THR A 59 -6.72 -11.85 16.80
C THR A 59 -5.59 -11.18 16.04
N ILE A 60 -5.18 -11.78 14.92
CA ILE A 60 -4.23 -11.18 14.00
C ILE A 60 -5.01 -10.46 12.89
N LYS A 61 -4.76 -9.17 12.76
CA LYS A 61 -5.29 -8.34 11.66
C LYS A 61 -4.23 -8.13 10.63
N ASN A 62 -4.60 -8.29 9.36
CA ASN A 62 -3.71 -8.10 8.23
C ASN A 62 -4.14 -6.88 7.40
N LYS A 63 -3.18 -6.11 6.94
CA LYS A 63 -3.37 -4.95 6.05
C LYS A 63 -2.41 -5.04 4.87
N SER A 64 -2.80 -4.46 3.74
CA SER A 64 -1.91 -4.27 2.59
C SER A 64 -1.86 -2.80 2.20
N PHE A 65 -0.71 -2.37 1.71
CA PHE A 65 -0.45 -0.99 1.32
C PHE A 65 0.67 -0.96 0.27
N THR A 66 0.84 0.17 -0.39
CA THR A 66 2.02 0.40 -1.23
C THR A 66 3.19 0.84 -0.37
N ALA A 67 4.40 0.39 -0.67
CA ALA A 67 5.64 0.85 -0.04
C ALA A 67 6.75 0.91 -1.09
N ILE A 68 7.76 1.75 -0.85
CA ILE A 68 8.93 1.88 -1.74
C ILE A 68 10.03 0.90 -1.32
N GLY A 69 10.00 0.42 -0.09
CA GLY A 69 10.99 -0.51 0.44
C GLY A 69 10.61 -1.09 1.80
N PRO A 70 11.40 -2.05 2.30
CA PRO A 70 11.09 -2.78 3.53
C PRO A 70 11.01 -1.85 4.76
N ASN A 71 11.90 -0.87 4.90
CA ASN A 71 11.86 0.06 6.04
C ASN A 71 10.59 0.92 6.08
N GLU A 72 10.08 1.34 4.91
CA GLU A 72 8.79 2.03 4.85
C GLU A 72 7.64 1.10 5.20
N ALA A 73 7.70 -0.17 4.78
CA ALA A 73 6.71 -1.17 5.13
C ALA A 73 6.65 -1.39 6.65
N GLU A 74 7.81 -1.46 7.32
CA GLU A 74 7.87 -1.55 8.79
C GLU A 74 7.28 -0.33 9.48
N MET A 75 7.60 0.88 9.02
CA MET A 75 6.99 2.10 9.56
C MET A 75 5.48 2.13 9.39
N LYS A 76 4.97 1.65 8.24
CA LYS A 76 3.53 1.53 7.99
C LYS A 76 2.89 0.44 8.85
N SER A 77 3.61 -0.63 9.14
CA SER A 77 3.17 -1.67 10.10
C SER A 77 2.94 -1.07 11.48
N LEU A 78 3.91 -0.34 12.02
CA LEU A 78 3.75 0.37 13.30
C LEU A 78 2.58 1.36 13.28
N LEU A 79 2.44 2.15 12.20
CA LEU A 79 1.33 3.08 12.04
C LEU A 79 -0.03 2.38 12.12
N HIS A 80 -0.17 1.23 11.45
CA HIS A 80 -1.39 0.46 11.50
C HIS A 80 -1.63 -0.15 12.89
N GLY A 81 -0.57 -0.63 13.57
CA GLY A 81 -0.66 -1.13 14.94
C GLY A 81 -1.16 -0.07 15.92
N ILE A 82 -0.64 1.15 15.82
CA ILE A 82 -1.06 2.28 16.66
C ILE A 82 -2.53 2.63 16.41
N ARG A 83 -2.96 2.65 15.15
CA ARG A 83 -4.36 2.90 14.81
C ARG A 83 -5.32 1.81 15.29
N GLU A 84 -4.90 0.53 15.21
CA GLU A 84 -5.70 -0.56 15.77
C GLU A 84 -5.78 -0.48 17.29
N ALA A 85 -4.69 -0.09 17.96
CA ALA A 85 -4.69 0.14 19.40
C ALA A 85 -5.61 1.31 19.78
N LYS A 86 -5.54 2.43 19.07
CA LYS A 86 -6.40 3.60 19.28
C LYS A 86 -7.90 3.27 19.17
N ASN A 87 -8.26 2.38 18.24
CA ASN A 87 -9.64 1.98 18.02
C ASN A 87 -10.13 0.92 19.03
N CYS A 88 -9.24 0.38 19.88
CA CYS A 88 -9.58 -0.64 20.85
C CYS A 88 -9.86 -0.01 22.24
N LYS A 89 -11.12 0.12 22.60
CA LYS A 89 -11.56 0.78 23.84
C LYS A 89 -11.07 0.11 25.13
N SER A 90 -10.69 -1.16 25.08
CA SER A 90 -10.18 -1.91 26.24
C SER A 90 -8.74 -1.58 26.60
N ILE A 91 -7.98 -0.95 25.72
CA ILE A 91 -6.58 -0.64 25.95
C ILE A 91 -6.46 0.55 26.91
N LYS A 92 -5.80 0.31 28.04
CA LYS A 92 -5.48 1.34 29.03
C LYS A 92 -3.98 1.68 29.08
N LYS A 93 -3.14 0.74 28.69
CA LYS A 93 -1.68 0.89 28.53
C LYS A 93 -1.24 0.02 27.36
N ALA A 94 -0.28 0.47 26.54
CA ALA A 94 0.20 -0.26 25.38
C ALA A 94 1.71 -0.44 25.39
N LEU A 95 2.18 -1.64 25.04
CA LEU A 95 3.56 -1.90 24.67
C LEU A 95 3.59 -2.27 23.17
N PHE A 96 4.08 -1.39 22.32
CA PHE A 96 4.29 -1.65 20.90
C PHE A 96 5.59 -2.42 20.71
N THR A 97 5.51 -3.57 20.05
CA THR A 97 6.69 -4.42 19.79
C THR A 97 6.91 -4.59 18.29
N ASN A 98 8.18 -4.48 17.89
CA ASN A 98 8.63 -4.73 16.53
C ASN A 98 10.06 -5.32 16.60
N ASP A 99 10.47 -6.14 15.65
CA ASP A 99 11.81 -6.73 15.61
C ASP A 99 12.77 -5.97 14.68
N ASN A 100 12.28 -4.94 14.00
CA ASN A 100 13.10 -4.05 13.18
C ASN A 100 13.69 -2.92 14.01
N LEU A 101 14.99 -3.00 14.28
CA LEU A 101 15.72 -1.99 15.05
C LEU A 101 15.59 -0.58 14.46
N GLN A 102 15.67 -0.44 13.13
CA GLN A 102 15.58 0.87 12.48
C GLN A 102 14.22 1.51 12.68
N ALA A 103 13.14 0.73 12.52
CA ALA A 103 11.79 1.23 12.69
C ALA A 103 11.56 1.74 14.13
N VAL A 104 11.94 0.96 15.13
CA VAL A 104 11.83 1.37 16.54
C VAL A 104 12.68 2.61 16.79
N SER A 105 13.96 2.62 16.36
CA SER A 105 14.89 3.74 16.54
C SER A 105 14.41 5.05 15.91
N PHE A 106 13.76 4.99 14.75
CA PHE A 106 13.18 6.17 14.10
C PHE A 106 12.02 6.76 14.90
N VAL A 107 11.14 5.89 15.45
CA VAL A 107 9.97 6.34 16.22
C VAL A 107 10.39 7.01 17.51
N VAL A 108 11.29 6.38 18.27
CA VAL A 108 11.76 6.90 19.56
C VAL A 108 12.76 8.06 19.40
N GLY A 109 13.26 8.31 18.17
CA GLY A 109 14.10 9.46 17.85
C GLY A 109 15.60 9.25 18.07
N SER A 110 16.03 8.03 18.42
CA SER A 110 17.45 7.70 18.59
C SER A 110 18.20 7.64 17.27
N TYR A 111 17.51 7.53 16.15
CA TYR A 111 18.08 7.61 14.81
C TYR A 111 17.21 8.50 13.89
N LYS A 112 17.86 9.27 13.02
CA LYS A 112 17.16 10.16 12.07
C LYS A 112 17.11 9.52 10.68
N PRO A 113 15.94 9.34 10.08
CA PRO A 113 15.83 8.80 8.73
C PRO A 113 16.40 9.81 7.71
N ARG A 114 17.11 9.29 6.69
CA ARG A 114 17.64 10.12 5.60
C ARG A 114 16.66 10.25 4.45
N GLN A 115 15.94 9.17 4.12
CA GLN A 115 15.03 9.10 2.99
C GLN A 115 13.72 9.84 3.29
N GLU A 116 13.21 10.63 2.33
CA GLU A 116 12.06 11.50 2.52
C GLU A 116 10.74 10.71 2.76
N ASN A 117 10.57 9.58 2.10
CA ASN A 117 9.42 8.70 2.33
C ASN A 117 9.41 8.14 3.77
N ILE A 118 10.59 7.78 4.31
CA ILE A 118 10.71 7.33 5.70
C ILE A 118 10.45 8.48 6.68
N LYS A 119 10.98 9.68 6.42
CA LYS A 119 10.66 10.87 7.23
C LYS A 119 9.17 11.13 7.33
N LYS A 120 8.47 11.07 6.18
CA LYS A 120 7.00 11.22 6.11
C LYS A 120 6.28 10.12 6.89
N ALA A 121 6.76 8.87 6.80
CA ALA A 121 6.17 7.75 7.53
C ALA A 121 6.37 7.91 9.05
N VAL A 122 7.57 8.29 9.50
CA VAL A 122 7.88 8.57 10.90
C VAL A 122 7.01 9.71 11.44
N ALA A 123 6.87 10.82 10.70
CA ALA A 123 6.04 11.94 11.10
C ALA A 123 4.56 11.52 11.30
N LYS A 124 4.05 10.66 10.42
CA LYS A 124 2.69 10.11 10.58
C LYS A 124 2.57 9.24 11.83
N VAL A 125 3.55 8.38 12.11
CA VAL A 125 3.59 7.55 13.31
C VAL A 125 3.59 8.41 14.56
N LYS A 126 4.48 9.40 14.65
CA LYS A 126 4.58 10.30 15.80
C LYS A 126 3.27 11.05 16.05
N ARG A 127 2.65 11.59 15.01
CA ARG A 127 1.35 12.27 15.10
C ARG A 127 0.24 11.35 15.64
N GLU A 128 0.20 10.08 15.25
CA GLU A 128 -0.80 9.15 15.79
C GLU A 128 -0.51 8.79 17.25
N LEU A 129 0.77 8.72 17.64
CA LEU A 129 1.16 8.49 19.05
C LEU A 129 0.78 9.65 19.95
N GLU A 130 0.97 10.90 19.50
CA GLU A 130 0.55 12.11 20.20
C GLU A 130 -0.97 12.13 20.46
N ASN A 131 -1.74 11.48 19.62
CA ASN A 131 -3.20 11.38 19.72
C ASN A 131 -3.70 10.14 20.49
N LEU A 132 -2.83 9.39 21.15
CA LEU A 132 -3.25 8.30 22.02
C LEU A 132 -3.74 8.83 23.38
N SER A 133 -4.85 8.30 23.87
CA SER A 133 -5.45 8.66 25.16
C SER A 133 -4.92 7.81 26.34
N PHE A 134 -3.96 6.95 26.10
CA PHE A 134 -3.37 6.06 27.10
C PHE A 134 -1.85 6.06 27.00
N PRO A 135 -1.13 5.74 28.11
CA PRO A 135 0.31 5.63 28.13
C PRO A 135 0.79 4.45 27.29
N PHE A 136 1.95 4.62 26.66
CA PHE A 136 2.53 3.60 25.82
C PHE A 136 4.05 3.56 25.93
N GLU A 137 4.61 2.41 25.58
CA GLU A 137 6.04 2.14 25.49
C GLU A 137 6.35 1.42 24.18
N PHE A 138 7.64 1.37 23.83
CA PHE A 138 8.15 0.61 22.69
C PHE A 138 9.19 -0.40 23.14
N ALA A 139 9.13 -1.60 22.58
CA ALA A 139 10.17 -2.61 22.77
C ALA A 139 10.64 -3.19 21.43
N LEU A 140 11.94 -3.26 21.27
CA LEU A 140 12.57 -4.08 20.25
C LEU A 140 12.55 -5.53 20.72
N VAL A 141 11.93 -6.43 19.97
CA VAL A 141 11.86 -7.85 20.33
C VAL A 141 12.71 -8.71 19.43
N ARG A 142 13.03 -9.93 19.87
CA ARG A 142 13.67 -10.92 19.00
C ARG A 142 12.66 -11.46 17.99
N SER A 143 13.08 -11.76 16.76
CA SER A 143 12.19 -12.31 15.72
C SER A 143 11.47 -13.59 16.15
N LYS A 144 12.07 -14.38 17.05
CA LYS A 144 11.40 -15.55 17.66
C LYS A 144 10.11 -15.19 18.41
N VAL A 145 10.08 -14.05 19.07
CA VAL A 145 8.92 -13.53 19.81
C VAL A 145 7.83 -13.06 18.83
N ASN A 146 8.24 -12.48 17.71
CA ASN A 146 7.36 -11.94 16.66
C ASN A 146 6.92 -12.97 15.61
N LYS A 147 7.36 -14.22 15.74
CA LYS A 147 7.22 -15.29 14.72
C LYS A 147 5.80 -15.49 14.17
N LYS A 148 4.77 -15.34 15.01
CA LYS A 148 3.37 -15.50 14.58
C LYS A 148 2.96 -14.37 13.62
N VAL A 149 3.33 -13.15 13.95
CA VAL A 149 3.02 -11.94 13.19
C VAL A 149 3.80 -11.94 11.88
N ASP A 150 5.09 -12.26 11.92
CA ASP A 150 5.97 -12.42 10.75
C ASP A 150 5.39 -13.46 9.75
N LYS A 151 5.09 -14.66 10.23
CA LYS A 151 4.49 -15.69 9.38
C LYS A 151 3.16 -15.24 8.75
N SER A 152 2.33 -14.55 9.52
CA SER A 152 1.06 -14.03 9.02
C SER A 152 1.27 -12.95 7.96
N ALA A 153 2.19 -12.00 8.16
CA ALA A 153 2.49 -10.96 7.20
C ALA A 153 3.01 -11.55 5.87
N LYS A 154 3.93 -12.51 5.93
CA LYS A 154 4.46 -13.23 4.76
C LYS A 154 3.36 -13.99 4.01
N LYS A 155 2.53 -14.77 4.72
CA LYS A 155 1.41 -15.50 4.12
C LYS A 155 0.42 -14.55 3.44
N TYR A 156 0.13 -13.43 4.07
CA TYR A 156 -0.78 -12.43 3.50
C TYR A 156 -0.18 -11.75 2.28
N LEU A 157 1.14 -11.48 2.25
CA LEU A 157 1.83 -10.97 1.08
C LEU A 157 1.70 -11.92 -0.10
N THR A 158 2.00 -13.21 0.09
CA THR A 158 1.86 -14.23 -0.97
C THR A 158 0.44 -14.28 -1.53
N LYS A 159 -0.58 -14.21 -0.64
CA LYS A 159 -1.98 -14.15 -1.08
C LYS A 159 -2.25 -12.91 -1.92
N ARG A 160 -1.78 -11.74 -1.48
CA ARG A 160 -1.97 -10.47 -2.21
C ARG A 160 -1.26 -10.46 -3.57
N GLU A 161 -0.06 -11.03 -3.67
CA GLU A 161 0.63 -11.20 -4.94
C GLU A 161 -0.18 -12.06 -5.91
N ALA A 162 -0.71 -13.19 -5.45
CA ALA A 162 -1.55 -14.06 -6.28
C ALA A 162 -2.83 -13.34 -6.75
N GLU A 163 -3.49 -12.59 -5.87
CA GLU A 163 -4.66 -11.78 -6.21
C GLU A 163 -4.33 -10.70 -7.26
N ILE A 164 -3.21 -10.00 -7.09
CA ILE A 164 -2.75 -8.98 -8.03
C ILE A 164 -2.47 -9.62 -9.39
N LYS A 165 -1.73 -10.74 -9.43
CA LYS A 165 -1.42 -11.47 -10.65
C LYS A 165 -2.69 -11.91 -11.38
N SER A 166 -3.62 -12.54 -10.69
CA SER A 166 -4.92 -12.94 -11.25
C SER A 166 -5.72 -11.75 -11.80
N ASN A 167 -5.72 -10.62 -11.09
CA ASN A 167 -6.39 -9.41 -11.56
C ASN A 167 -5.72 -8.84 -12.82
N ILE A 168 -4.39 -8.86 -12.91
CA ILE A 168 -3.64 -8.45 -14.10
C ILE A 168 -4.02 -9.35 -15.29
N GLU A 169 -3.99 -10.66 -15.13
CA GLU A 169 -4.33 -11.63 -16.17
C GLU A 169 -5.77 -11.41 -16.70
N LYS A 170 -6.74 -11.24 -15.81
CA LYS A 170 -8.12 -10.90 -16.19
C LYS A 170 -8.22 -9.59 -16.96
N ARG A 171 -7.41 -8.59 -16.61
CA ARG A 171 -7.40 -7.29 -17.30
C ARG A 171 -6.75 -7.41 -18.67
N ILE A 172 -5.63 -8.10 -18.78
CA ILE A 172 -4.98 -8.37 -20.06
C ILE A 172 -5.97 -9.06 -21.00
N LYS A 173 -6.68 -10.09 -20.53
CA LYS A 173 -7.71 -10.76 -21.32
C LYS A 173 -8.77 -9.77 -21.83
N LYS A 174 -9.30 -8.91 -20.94
CA LYS A 174 -10.29 -7.89 -21.34
C LYS A 174 -9.73 -6.88 -22.35
N VAL A 175 -8.47 -6.45 -22.20
CA VAL A 175 -7.85 -5.54 -23.17
C VAL A 175 -7.69 -6.23 -24.52
N ASN A 176 -7.28 -7.49 -24.55
CA ASN A 176 -7.18 -8.26 -25.80
C ASN A 176 -8.56 -8.40 -26.48
N GLU A 177 -9.63 -8.64 -25.74
CA GLU A 177 -11.01 -8.64 -26.28
C GLU A 177 -11.39 -7.27 -26.87
N ILE A 178 -10.94 -6.17 -26.26
CA ILE A 178 -11.16 -4.81 -26.77
C ILE A 178 -10.34 -4.57 -28.05
N ILE A 179 -9.09 -5.05 -28.09
CA ILE A 179 -8.25 -4.99 -29.27
C ILE A 179 -8.88 -5.72 -30.45
N GLU A 180 -9.37 -6.95 -30.23
CA GLU A 180 -10.07 -7.70 -31.30
C GLU A 180 -11.29 -6.94 -31.84
N ARG A 181 -12.09 -6.34 -30.97
CA ARG A 181 -13.23 -5.49 -31.40
C ARG A 181 -12.80 -4.20 -32.09
N SER A 182 -11.58 -3.75 -31.91
CA SER A 182 -11.08 -2.53 -32.56
C SER A 182 -10.71 -2.75 -34.02
N LYS A 183 -10.36 -3.98 -34.41
CA LYS A 183 -9.89 -4.32 -35.76
C LYS A 183 -10.90 -3.97 -36.87
N THR A 184 -12.20 -4.03 -36.54
CA THR A 184 -13.27 -3.72 -37.49
C THR A 184 -13.60 -2.23 -37.59
N LEU A 185 -12.91 -1.36 -36.87
CA LEU A 185 -13.17 0.05 -36.88
C LEU A 185 -12.42 0.75 -38.01
N ASN A 186 -13.08 1.71 -38.68
CA ASN A 186 -12.44 2.64 -39.58
C ASN A 186 -11.90 3.85 -38.80
N CYS A 187 -10.73 4.31 -39.22
CA CYS A 187 -10.06 5.43 -38.60
C CYS A 187 -9.40 6.32 -39.60
N ILE A 188 -9.51 7.64 -39.43
CA ILE A 188 -8.92 8.65 -40.26
C ILE A 188 -8.03 9.53 -39.39
N LYS A 189 -6.77 9.73 -39.79
CA LYS A 189 -5.86 10.66 -39.13
C LYS A 189 -6.18 12.08 -39.58
N THR A 190 -6.32 13.00 -38.65
CA THR A 190 -6.46 14.44 -38.91
C THR A 190 -5.09 15.13 -39.00
N SER A 191 -5.06 16.39 -39.43
CA SER A 191 -3.83 17.17 -39.59
C SER A 191 -3.12 17.50 -38.27
N GLU A 192 -3.80 17.40 -37.13
CA GLU A 192 -3.31 17.83 -35.81
C GLU A 192 -2.87 16.68 -34.89
N GLY A 193 -2.64 15.48 -35.45
CA GLY A 193 -2.26 14.31 -34.61
C GLY A 193 -3.43 13.67 -33.86
N GLU A 194 -4.64 14.16 -34.07
CA GLU A 194 -5.87 13.54 -33.61
C GLU A 194 -6.39 12.53 -34.65
N PHE A 195 -7.21 11.63 -34.21
CA PHE A 195 -7.80 10.58 -35.04
C PHE A 195 -9.32 10.60 -34.87
N ILE A 196 -10.02 10.51 -35.98
CA ILE A 196 -11.46 10.28 -36.03
C ILE A 196 -11.69 8.80 -36.25
N VAL A 197 -12.35 8.16 -35.31
CA VAL A 197 -12.70 6.73 -35.36
C VAL A 197 -14.20 6.59 -35.51
N LEU A 198 -14.63 5.93 -36.57
CA LEU A 198 -16.03 5.66 -36.86
C LEU A 198 -16.56 4.52 -35.99
N SER A 199 -17.75 4.68 -35.44
CA SER A 199 -18.40 3.62 -34.68
C SER A 199 -18.83 2.48 -35.62
N SER A 200 -18.65 1.23 -35.15
CA SER A 200 -19.10 0.05 -35.90
C SER A 200 -20.63 -0.08 -35.97
N ASN A 201 -21.37 0.53 -35.05
CA ASN A 201 -22.81 0.30 -34.86
C ASN A 201 -23.66 1.58 -34.98
N SER A 202 -23.05 2.71 -35.24
CA SER A 202 -23.73 4.00 -35.39
C SER A 202 -22.88 4.90 -36.30
N ASN A 203 -23.52 5.87 -36.94
CA ASN A 203 -22.79 6.90 -37.72
C ASN A 203 -22.04 7.90 -36.81
N SER A 204 -21.73 7.51 -35.58
CA SER A 204 -21.07 8.39 -34.63
C SER A 204 -19.56 8.36 -34.85
N GLU A 205 -18.97 9.55 -34.82
CA GLU A 205 -17.53 9.78 -34.89
C GLU A 205 -16.98 10.06 -33.50
N TYR A 206 -15.80 9.49 -33.21
CA TYR A 206 -15.13 9.69 -31.95
C TYR A 206 -13.71 10.21 -32.19
N VAL A 207 -13.40 11.34 -31.56
CA VAL A 207 -12.05 11.92 -31.56
C VAL A 207 -11.19 11.20 -30.54
N VAL A 208 -10.00 10.80 -30.96
CA VAL A 208 -9.01 10.11 -30.14
C VAL A 208 -7.67 10.82 -30.21
N ASN A 209 -7.07 11.07 -29.05
CA ASN A 209 -5.71 11.58 -28.91
C ASN A 209 -4.96 10.67 -27.91
N LEU A 210 -3.95 9.93 -28.37
CA LEU A 210 -3.20 8.99 -27.50
C LEU A 210 -2.17 9.69 -26.62
N GLU A 211 -1.64 10.84 -27.02
CA GLU A 211 -0.67 11.59 -26.23
C GLU A 211 -1.31 12.10 -24.92
N ASN A 212 -2.57 12.53 -25.02
CA ASN A 212 -3.34 13.03 -23.89
C ASN A 212 -4.23 11.94 -23.23
N LEU A 213 -4.19 10.72 -23.72
CA LEU A 213 -5.10 9.63 -23.31
C LEU A 213 -6.57 10.11 -23.33
N TYR A 214 -7.03 10.57 -24.45
CA TYR A 214 -8.34 11.14 -24.61
C TYR A 214 -9.15 10.42 -25.69
N CYS A 215 -10.45 10.22 -25.40
CA CYS A 215 -11.44 9.76 -26.38
C CYS A 215 -12.81 10.35 -26.05
N THR A 216 -13.53 10.82 -27.07
CA THR A 216 -14.88 11.39 -26.87
C THR A 216 -15.97 10.35 -26.66
N CYS A 217 -15.68 9.04 -26.79
CA CYS A 217 -16.70 8.02 -26.67
C CYS A 217 -17.30 7.91 -25.25
N PRO A 218 -18.57 7.52 -25.12
CA PRO A 218 -19.23 7.40 -23.82
C PRO A 218 -18.53 6.44 -22.85
N TYR A 219 -17.98 5.33 -23.37
CA TYR A 219 -17.23 4.38 -22.55
C TYR A 219 -16.04 5.04 -21.87
N TRP A 220 -15.25 5.84 -22.60
CA TRP A 220 -14.08 6.53 -22.06
C TRP A 220 -14.51 7.61 -21.05
N LYS A 221 -15.45 8.47 -21.44
CA LYS A 221 -15.97 9.52 -20.56
C LYS A 221 -16.45 8.96 -19.20
N ASN A 222 -17.24 7.88 -19.23
CA ASN A 222 -17.80 7.30 -18.01
C ASN A 222 -16.78 6.57 -17.13
N ASN A 223 -15.74 5.99 -17.72
CA ASN A 223 -14.74 5.21 -16.97
C ASN A 223 -13.54 6.04 -16.53
N TRP A 224 -13.19 7.11 -17.27
CA TRP A 224 -12.05 7.96 -16.97
C TRP A 224 -12.36 9.15 -16.06
N SER A 225 -13.58 9.64 -16.07
CA SER A 225 -14.03 10.77 -15.24
C SER A 225 -14.05 10.45 -13.73
N ASN A 226 -14.08 9.19 -13.34
CA ASN A 226 -13.95 8.76 -11.95
C ASN A 226 -12.47 8.87 -11.47
N LYS A 227 -12.12 10.06 -11.02
CA LYS A 227 -10.75 10.57 -10.77
C LYS A 227 -9.92 9.88 -9.69
N GLU A 228 -10.41 8.90 -8.95
CA GLU A 228 -9.70 8.33 -7.79
C GLU A 228 -8.82 7.10 -8.07
N ALA A 229 -8.69 6.68 -9.31
CA ALA A 229 -8.10 5.39 -9.62
C ALA A 229 -6.89 5.49 -10.57
N HIS A 230 -5.80 6.11 -10.13
CA HIS A 230 -4.62 6.37 -10.96
C HIS A 230 -3.47 5.39 -10.80
N THR A 231 -3.73 4.11 -10.70
CA THR A 231 -2.70 3.08 -10.76
C THR A 231 -2.88 2.22 -12.02
N ILE A 232 -1.83 1.51 -12.45
CA ILE A 232 -1.90 0.48 -13.51
C ILE A 232 -3.05 -0.49 -13.27
N PHE A 233 -3.49 -0.62 -12.02
CA PHE A 233 -4.58 -1.44 -11.54
C PHE A 233 -5.90 -0.69 -11.44
N SER A 234 -5.96 0.59 -11.84
CA SER A 234 -7.18 1.39 -11.81
C SER A 234 -8.23 0.88 -12.82
N ARG A 235 -9.48 1.22 -12.58
CA ARG A 235 -10.63 0.67 -13.30
C ARG A 235 -10.67 1.01 -14.79
N ALA A 236 -9.95 2.02 -15.26
CA ALA A 236 -9.94 2.43 -16.65
C ALA A 236 -9.14 1.46 -17.53
N LEU A 237 -9.83 0.82 -18.46
CA LEU A 237 -9.23 0.11 -19.58
C LEU A 237 -9.30 1.02 -20.82
N PRO A 238 -8.40 0.85 -21.81
CA PRO A 238 -8.53 1.57 -23.09
C PRO A 238 -9.89 1.27 -23.72
N CYS A 239 -10.47 2.24 -24.40
CA CYS A 239 -11.63 1.94 -25.25
C CYS A 239 -11.16 1.35 -26.60
N LYS A 240 -12.07 0.70 -27.33
CA LYS A 240 -11.74 0.12 -28.65
C LYS A 240 -11.20 1.15 -29.65
N HIS A 241 -11.64 2.40 -29.55
CA HIS A 241 -11.17 3.49 -30.44
C HIS A 241 -9.68 3.83 -30.19
N MET A 242 -9.25 3.88 -28.93
CA MET A 242 -7.84 4.07 -28.58
C MET A 242 -6.97 2.88 -29.03
N CYS A 243 -7.50 1.66 -28.90
CA CYS A 243 -6.80 0.46 -29.40
C CYS A 243 -6.61 0.52 -30.91
N LYS A 244 -7.62 1.00 -31.67
CA LYS A 244 -7.53 1.17 -33.12
C LYS A 244 -6.47 2.19 -33.52
N VAL A 245 -6.42 3.32 -32.85
CA VAL A 245 -5.41 4.36 -33.12
C VAL A 245 -4.00 3.88 -32.74
N ALA A 246 -3.86 3.14 -31.65
CA ALA A 246 -2.57 2.55 -31.27
C ALA A 246 -2.09 1.53 -32.32
N GLU A 247 -2.98 0.68 -32.83
CA GLU A 247 -2.69 -0.27 -33.91
C GLU A 247 -2.17 0.46 -35.16
N LEU A 248 -2.87 1.51 -35.59
CA LEU A 248 -2.49 2.29 -36.77
C LEU A 248 -1.15 3.02 -36.63
N ASN A 249 -0.78 3.39 -35.43
CA ASN A 249 0.50 4.03 -35.14
C ASN A 249 1.60 3.00 -34.79
N GLU A 250 1.34 1.72 -34.94
CA GLU A 250 2.27 0.63 -34.55
C GLU A 250 2.72 0.73 -33.07
N GLN A 251 1.85 1.25 -32.22
CA GLN A 251 2.13 1.48 -30.80
C GLN A 251 1.50 0.41 -29.92
N ASN A 252 2.23 0.00 -28.91
CA ASN A 252 1.69 -0.93 -27.91
C ASN A 252 0.80 -0.19 -26.90
N ILE A 253 -0.51 -0.44 -26.95
CA ILE A 253 -1.49 0.22 -26.05
C ILE A 253 -1.17 -0.02 -24.56
N PHE A 254 -0.59 -1.15 -24.18
CA PHE A 254 -0.22 -1.41 -22.80
C PHE A 254 0.93 -0.51 -22.34
N GLU A 255 1.93 -0.25 -23.20
CA GLU A 255 3.05 0.63 -22.89
C GLU A 255 2.62 2.10 -22.83
N ILE A 256 1.71 2.54 -23.70
CA ILE A 256 1.13 3.88 -23.65
C ILE A 256 0.46 4.11 -22.28
N PHE A 257 -0.38 3.20 -21.85
CA PHE A 257 -1.05 3.30 -20.56
C PHE A 257 -0.08 3.24 -19.37
N LYS A 258 0.95 2.42 -19.45
CA LYS A 258 2.00 2.31 -18.44
C LYS A 258 2.83 3.61 -18.32
N SER A 259 3.27 4.17 -19.44
CA SER A 259 4.12 5.37 -19.46
C SER A 259 3.41 6.61 -18.90
N GLN A 260 2.14 6.78 -19.21
CA GLN A 260 1.35 7.94 -18.78
C GLN A 260 1.01 7.91 -17.28
N ILE A 261 0.89 6.71 -16.69
CA ILE A 261 0.68 6.55 -15.25
C ILE A 261 1.90 7.02 -14.45
N PHE A 262 3.11 6.82 -14.97
CA PHE A 262 4.34 7.28 -14.33
C PHE A 262 4.61 8.79 -14.49
N ARG A 263 4.10 9.43 -15.55
CA ARG A 263 4.28 10.88 -15.77
C ARG A 263 3.41 11.77 -14.88
N ARG A 264 2.34 11.23 -14.28
CA ARG A 264 1.38 11.98 -13.43
C ARG A 264 1.62 11.82 -11.91
N ARG A 265 2.75 11.23 -11.51
CA ARG A 265 3.25 11.18 -10.13
C ARG A 265 4.33 12.21 -9.89
#